data_3223b016390497425dc11baf4802e2d4
#
_entry.id   3223b016390497425dc11baf4802e2d4
#
_cell.length_a   1.000
_cell.length_b   1.000
_cell.length_c   1.000
_cell.angle_alpha   90.00
_cell.angle_beta   90.00
_cell.angle_gamma   90.00
#
_symmetry.space_group_name_H-M   'P 1'
#
loop_
_entity.id
_entity.type
_entity.pdbx_description
1 polymer ?
#
loop_
_entity_poly.entity_id
_entity_poly.type
_entity_poly.pdbx_seq_one_letter_code
_entity_poly.pdbx_strand_id
1 'polypeptide(L)'
;AFVPIRYSGQYDLDFYAFSSPFTYAFLHGGFAHLGINMLWLAAFGSPLANRMGTLRFALFFAVTSLASAGLFWVIHPLGQAPLVGASGAISGMMAAATRFGFNIDRSSGRAAFAGAPLSLSDVLRSRNVMYFLALWMIINLVTGYVGLAPGIGGQIAWEAHIGGFLAGFFGLRLFDRRPAAPTA
;
A
#
# COMPACT_ATOMS: atom_id res chain seq x y z
N ALA A 1 5.81 -11.99 -11.41
CA ALA A 1 5.60 -10.56 -11.64
C ALA A 1 4.26 -10.34 -12.34
N PHE A 2 3.64 -9.21 -12.11
CA PHE A 2 2.45 -8.79 -12.85
C PHE A 2 2.88 -7.98 -14.09
N VAL A 3 2.41 -8.39 -15.28
CA VAL A 3 2.78 -7.74 -16.57
C VAL A 3 1.51 -7.36 -17.32
N PRO A 4 1.19 -6.06 -17.46
CA PRO A 4 -0.07 -5.58 -18.01
C PRO A 4 -0.46 -6.13 -19.39
N ILE A 5 0.47 -6.18 -20.33
CA ILE A 5 0.20 -6.64 -21.71
C ILE A 5 -0.39 -8.05 -21.79
N ARG A 6 -0.17 -8.90 -20.78
CA ARG A 6 -0.76 -10.24 -20.75
C ARG A 6 -2.30 -10.25 -20.73
N TYR A 7 -2.91 -9.13 -20.34
CA TYR A 7 -4.37 -8.95 -20.28
C TYR A 7 -4.93 -8.20 -21.48
N SER A 8 -4.12 -7.97 -22.52
CA SER A 8 -4.52 -7.23 -23.74
C SER A 8 -5.38 -8.04 -24.72
N GLY A 9 -5.60 -9.33 -24.45
CA GLY A 9 -6.25 -10.26 -25.37
C GLY A 9 -5.31 -10.86 -26.44
N GLN A 10 -4.02 -10.49 -26.43
CA GLN A 10 -3.00 -11.05 -27.35
C GLN A 10 -2.35 -12.33 -26.80
N TYR A 11 -2.61 -12.67 -25.56
CA TYR A 11 -2.04 -13.83 -24.85
C TYR A 11 -3.15 -14.67 -24.24
N ASP A 12 -2.95 -15.97 -24.18
CA ASP A 12 -3.84 -16.86 -23.44
C ASP A 12 -3.73 -16.59 -21.94
N LEU A 13 -4.88 -16.59 -21.26
CA LEU A 13 -4.94 -16.44 -19.81
C LEU A 13 -4.64 -17.78 -19.15
N ASP A 14 -3.41 -17.93 -18.70
CA ASP A 14 -2.93 -19.10 -17.96
C ASP A 14 -3.03 -18.92 -16.44
N PHE A 15 -2.59 -19.92 -15.68
CA PHE A 15 -2.53 -19.86 -14.22
C PHE A 15 -1.77 -18.63 -13.71
N TYR A 16 -0.71 -18.22 -14.40
CA TYR A 16 0.08 -17.04 -14.00
C TYR A 16 -0.68 -15.72 -14.18
N ALA A 17 -1.55 -15.65 -15.19
CA ALA A 17 -2.41 -14.49 -15.38
C ALA A 17 -3.35 -14.30 -14.17
N PHE A 18 -3.92 -15.38 -13.61
CA PHE A 18 -4.80 -15.31 -12.44
C PHE A 18 -4.04 -15.11 -11.12
N SER A 19 -2.86 -15.67 -10.98
CA SER A 19 -2.08 -15.60 -9.73
C SER A 19 -1.22 -14.33 -9.62
N SER A 20 -0.70 -13.81 -10.74
CA SER A 20 0.27 -12.71 -10.72
C SER A 20 -0.25 -11.39 -10.12
N PRO A 21 -1.55 -11.01 -10.21
CA PRO A 21 -2.08 -9.82 -9.53
C PRO A 21 -1.96 -9.84 -8.00
N PHE A 22 -1.75 -11.01 -7.41
CA PHE A 22 -1.52 -11.18 -5.97
C PHE A 22 -0.04 -11.48 -5.66
N THR A 23 0.58 -12.38 -6.44
CA THR A 23 1.89 -12.90 -6.11
C THR A 23 3.04 -11.95 -6.44
N TYR A 24 2.82 -10.95 -7.29
CA TYR A 24 3.83 -9.93 -7.61
C TYR A 24 4.35 -9.21 -6.38
N ALA A 25 3.48 -9.01 -5.36
CA ALA A 25 3.82 -8.34 -4.12
C ALA A 25 4.89 -9.06 -3.27
N PHE A 26 5.12 -10.35 -3.54
CA PHE A 26 6.14 -11.15 -2.86
C PHE A 26 7.46 -11.23 -3.62
N LEU A 27 7.51 -10.69 -4.83
CA LEU A 27 8.72 -10.62 -5.64
C LEU A 27 9.39 -9.25 -5.49
N HIS A 28 10.72 -9.21 -5.50
CA HIS A 28 11.46 -7.96 -5.37
C HIS A 28 12.62 -7.91 -6.37
N GLY A 29 12.91 -6.72 -6.89
CA GLY A 29 13.97 -6.50 -7.88
C GLY A 29 15.39 -6.54 -7.32
N GLY A 30 15.57 -6.75 -5.99
CA GLY A 30 16.88 -6.85 -5.34
C GLY A 30 16.77 -6.74 -3.82
N PHE A 31 17.88 -6.98 -3.13
CA PHE A 31 17.93 -6.99 -1.66
C PHE A 31 17.60 -5.61 -1.05
N ALA A 32 18.06 -4.52 -1.65
CA ALA A 32 17.74 -3.18 -1.18
C ALA A 32 16.23 -2.90 -1.26
N HIS A 33 15.59 -3.29 -2.38
CA HIS A 33 14.14 -3.17 -2.57
C HIS A 33 13.38 -4.01 -1.53
N LEU A 34 13.79 -5.25 -1.30
CA LEU A 34 13.22 -6.10 -0.26
C LEU A 34 13.39 -5.48 1.13
N GLY A 35 14.60 -5.05 1.48
CA GLY A 35 14.90 -4.47 2.79
C GLY A 35 14.05 -3.23 3.11
N ILE A 36 13.92 -2.32 2.16
CA ILE A 36 13.08 -1.12 2.32
C ILE A 36 11.60 -1.52 2.49
N ASN A 37 11.09 -2.46 1.69
CA ASN A 37 9.72 -2.95 1.85
C ASN A 37 9.50 -3.60 3.23
N MET A 38 10.44 -4.40 3.73
CA MET A 38 10.33 -5.03 5.04
C MET A 38 10.38 -4.02 6.18
N LEU A 39 11.21 -2.97 6.06
CA LEU A 39 11.24 -1.86 7.02
C LEU A 39 9.88 -1.17 7.13
N TRP A 40 9.30 -0.80 6.00
CA TRP A 40 7.99 -0.13 5.96
C TRP A 40 6.84 -1.06 6.36
N LEU A 41 6.90 -2.34 5.98
CA LEU A 41 5.95 -3.34 6.45
C LEU A 41 6.00 -3.49 7.98
N ALA A 42 7.18 -3.50 8.58
CA ALA A 42 7.32 -3.53 10.03
C ALA A 42 6.75 -2.26 10.68
N ALA A 43 7.03 -1.09 10.11
CA ALA A 43 6.61 0.20 10.68
C ALA A 43 5.09 0.42 10.61
N PHE A 44 4.43 0.09 9.51
CA PHE A 44 3.01 0.35 9.28
C PHE A 44 2.14 -0.90 9.34
N GLY A 45 2.64 -2.02 8.82
CA GLY A 45 1.90 -3.27 8.77
C GLY A 45 1.73 -3.91 10.14
N SER A 46 2.78 -3.94 10.99
CA SER A 46 2.69 -4.56 12.31
C SER A 46 1.64 -3.90 13.22
N PRO A 47 1.61 -2.56 13.38
CA PRO A 47 0.55 -1.92 14.17
C PRO A 47 -0.85 -2.12 13.58
N LEU A 48 -0.96 -2.19 12.27
CA LEU A 48 -2.23 -2.41 11.58
C LEU A 48 -2.71 -3.86 11.77
N ALA A 49 -1.80 -4.85 11.66
CA ALA A 49 -2.10 -6.25 11.91
C ALA A 49 -2.54 -6.49 13.36
N ASN A 50 -1.89 -5.85 14.33
CA ASN A 50 -2.27 -5.92 15.74
C ASN A 50 -3.66 -5.32 16.00
N ARG A 51 -4.06 -4.30 15.22
CA ARG A 51 -5.40 -3.71 15.30
C ARG A 51 -6.48 -4.57 14.65
N MET A 52 -6.24 -5.02 13.43
CA MET A 52 -7.25 -5.72 12.61
C MET A 52 -7.36 -7.21 12.92
N GLY A 53 -6.27 -7.82 13.40
CA GLY A 53 -6.07 -9.26 13.45
C GLY A 53 -5.63 -9.84 12.11
N THR A 54 -5.06 -11.05 12.15
CA THR A 54 -4.32 -11.66 11.04
C THR A 54 -5.13 -11.78 9.75
N LEU A 55 -6.36 -12.30 9.82
CA LEU A 55 -7.17 -12.56 8.62
C LEU A 55 -7.55 -11.26 7.90
N ARG A 56 -7.98 -10.24 8.65
CA ARG A 56 -8.38 -8.96 8.04
C ARG A 56 -7.19 -8.19 7.51
N PHE A 57 -6.06 -8.27 8.19
CA PHE A 57 -4.82 -7.70 7.70
C PHE A 57 -4.39 -8.39 6.39
N ALA A 58 -4.49 -9.72 6.29
CA ALA A 58 -4.20 -10.44 5.06
C ALA A 58 -5.15 -10.05 3.91
N LEU A 59 -6.45 -9.92 4.20
CA LEU A 59 -7.43 -9.44 3.21
C LEU A 59 -7.16 -7.98 2.81
N PHE A 60 -6.81 -7.11 3.77
CA PHE A 60 -6.42 -5.73 3.48
C PHE A 60 -5.19 -5.66 2.59
N PHE A 61 -4.15 -6.46 2.90
CA PHE A 61 -2.96 -6.60 2.06
C PHE A 61 -3.33 -7.04 0.63
N ALA A 62 -4.17 -8.06 0.48
CA ALA A 62 -4.59 -8.57 -0.82
C ALA A 62 -5.36 -7.52 -1.63
N VAL A 63 -6.34 -6.84 -1.01
CA VAL A 63 -7.14 -5.80 -1.67
C VAL A 63 -6.29 -4.61 -2.11
N THR A 64 -5.38 -4.14 -1.25
CA THR A 64 -4.49 -3.02 -1.58
C THR A 64 -3.46 -3.41 -2.64
N SER A 65 -2.98 -4.67 -2.65
CA SER A 65 -2.14 -5.21 -3.73
C SER A 65 -2.89 -5.25 -5.06
N LEU A 66 -4.13 -5.75 -5.08
CA LEU A 66 -4.95 -5.80 -6.29
C LEU A 66 -5.25 -4.41 -6.83
N ALA A 67 -5.61 -3.46 -5.98
CA ALA A 67 -5.87 -2.08 -6.39
C ALA A 67 -4.61 -1.40 -6.97
N SER A 68 -3.45 -1.73 -6.40
CA SER A 68 -2.14 -1.31 -6.89
C SER A 68 -1.88 -1.82 -8.32
N ALA A 69 -1.99 -3.14 -8.52
CA ALA A 69 -1.82 -3.75 -9.82
C ALA A 69 -2.89 -3.26 -10.83
N GLY A 70 -4.13 -3.07 -10.37
CA GLY A 70 -5.24 -2.60 -11.19
C GLY A 70 -5.02 -1.17 -11.70
N LEU A 71 -4.58 -0.23 -10.86
CA LEU A 71 -4.30 1.13 -11.32
C LEU A 71 -3.10 1.16 -12.28
N PHE A 72 -2.05 0.39 -11.99
CA PHE A 72 -0.90 0.25 -12.88
C PHE A 72 -1.32 -0.29 -14.25
N TRP A 73 -2.18 -1.31 -14.28
CA TRP A 73 -2.71 -1.87 -15.53
C TRP A 73 -3.57 -0.87 -16.31
N VAL A 74 -4.45 -0.14 -15.64
CA VAL A 74 -5.32 0.87 -16.31
C VAL A 74 -4.50 1.97 -16.97
N ILE A 75 -3.40 2.40 -16.35
CA ILE A 75 -2.52 3.44 -16.91
C ILE A 75 -1.60 2.89 -17.99
N HIS A 76 -1.18 1.63 -17.87
CA HIS A 76 -0.24 0.98 -18.79
C HIS A 76 -0.80 -0.33 -19.37
N PRO A 77 -1.96 -0.33 -20.07
CA PRO A 77 -2.64 -1.58 -20.49
C PRO A 77 -1.81 -2.47 -21.42
N LEU A 78 -0.89 -1.88 -22.18
CA LEU A 78 0.04 -2.57 -23.07
C LEU A 78 1.48 -2.59 -22.52
N GLY A 79 1.66 -2.25 -21.25
CA GLY A 79 2.96 -2.19 -20.62
C GLY A 79 3.61 -3.58 -20.52
N GLN A 80 4.89 -3.65 -20.92
CA GLN A 80 5.69 -4.88 -20.86
C GLN A 80 6.56 -4.93 -19.60
N ALA A 81 6.73 -3.81 -18.90
CA ALA A 81 7.51 -3.74 -17.67
C ALA A 81 6.84 -4.55 -16.55
N PRO A 82 7.57 -5.45 -15.87
CA PRO A 82 7.01 -6.24 -14.79
C PRO A 82 6.83 -5.39 -13.53
N LEU A 83 5.65 -5.44 -12.93
CA LEU A 83 5.41 -4.94 -11.59
C LEU A 83 5.83 -5.98 -10.57
N VAL A 84 6.61 -5.58 -9.57
CA VAL A 84 7.07 -6.39 -8.44
C VAL A 84 7.14 -5.55 -7.17
N GLY A 85 6.99 -6.17 -6.02
CA GLY A 85 7.17 -5.55 -4.70
C GLY A 85 5.89 -5.36 -3.91
N ALA A 86 6.02 -5.40 -2.57
CA ALA A 86 4.93 -5.18 -1.62
C ALA A 86 4.55 -3.69 -1.47
N SER A 87 5.30 -2.78 -2.09
CA SER A 87 5.22 -1.34 -1.86
C SER A 87 3.84 -0.72 -2.14
N GLY A 88 3.09 -1.28 -3.10
CA GLY A 88 1.70 -0.88 -3.35
C GLY A 88 0.79 -1.19 -2.15
N ALA A 89 0.86 -2.39 -1.59
CA ALA A 89 0.11 -2.75 -0.38
C ALA A 89 0.59 -1.94 0.83
N ILE A 90 1.90 -1.72 0.97
CA ILE A 90 2.49 -0.90 2.04
C ILE A 90 2.02 0.56 1.93
N SER A 91 1.88 1.11 0.72
CA SER A 91 1.26 2.42 0.51
C SER A 91 -0.18 2.47 1.04
N GLY A 92 -0.94 1.39 0.88
CA GLY A 92 -2.25 1.24 1.50
C GLY A 92 -2.18 1.23 3.04
N MET A 93 -1.17 0.60 3.64
CA MET A 93 -0.96 0.62 5.09
C MET A 93 -0.55 2.01 5.59
N MET A 94 0.29 2.73 4.85
CA MET A 94 0.62 4.13 5.12
C MET A 94 -0.63 5.01 5.10
N ALA A 95 -1.51 4.82 4.10
CA ALA A 95 -2.79 5.51 4.02
C ALA A 95 -3.68 5.21 5.23
N ALA A 96 -3.76 3.95 5.66
CA ALA A 96 -4.47 3.59 6.88
C ALA A 96 -3.89 4.27 8.13
N ALA A 97 -2.55 4.37 8.24
CA ALA A 97 -1.90 5.08 9.34
C ALA A 97 -2.29 6.57 9.40
N THR A 98 -2.40 7.25 8.25
CA THR A 98 -2.87 8.65 8.20
C THR A 98 -4.30 8.80 8.71
N ARG A 99 -5.17 7.81 8.43
CA ARG A 99 -6.55 7.78 8.94
C ARG A 99 -6.63 7.62 10.46
N PHE A 100 -5.59 7.10 11.11
CA PHE A 100 -5.46 7.08 12.57
C PHE A 100 -4.65 8.27 13.11
N GLY A 101 -4.26 9.23 12.28
CA GLY A 101 -3.40 10.35 12.68
C GLY A 101 -2.06 9.89 13.27
N PHE A 102 -1.58 8.69 12.89
CA PHE A 102 -0.40 8.01 13.45
C PHE A 102 -0.46 7.72 14.95
N ASN A 103 -1.65 7.76 15.57
CA ASN A 103 -1.80 7.44 16.98
C ASN A 103 -1.54 5.95 17.22
N ILE A 104 -0.62 5.64 18.12
CA ILE A 104 -0.22 4.28 18.50
C ILE A 104 -0.48 4.05 19.98
N ASP A 105 -1.23 3.02 20.32
CA ASP A 105 -1.37 2.46 21.65
C ASP A 105 -0.39 1.29 21.84
N ARG A 106 0.32 1.30 22.98
CA ARG A 106 1.26 0.25 23.41
C ARG A 106 0.88 -0.36 24.76
N SER A 107 -0.26 -0.02 25.31
CA SER A 107 -0.69 -0.47 26.65
C SER A 107 -0.80 -1.99 26.78
N SER A 108 -1.07 -2.69 25.68
CA SER A 108 -1.16 -4.16 25.62
C SER A 108 0.19 -4.86 25.39
N GLY A 109 1.32 -4.15 25.43
CA GLY A 109 2.65 -4.67 25.10
C GLY A 109 2.92 -4.80 23.59
N ARG A 110 1.95 -4.50 22.74
CA ARG A 110 2.10 -4.50 21.28
C ARG A 110 1.62 -3.18 20.71
N ALA A 111 2.40 -2.61 19.78
CA ALA A 111 1.99 -1.39 19.09
C ALA A 111 0.79 -1.66 18.20
N ALA A 112 -0.29 -0.91 18.36
CA ALA A 112 -1.47 -0.97 17.49
C ALA A 112 -1.98 0.46 17.22
N PHE A 113 -2.53 0.72 16.04
CA PHE A 113 -3.16 2.01 15.78
C PHE A 113 -4.37 2.20 16.70
N ALA A 114 -4.49 3.41 17.29
CA ALA A 114 -5.46 3.75 18.32
C ALA A 114 -6.55 4.71 17.83
N GLY A 115 -7.65 4.75 18.55
CA GLY A 115 -8.76 5.66 18.26
C GLY A 115 -9.64 5.23 17.08
N ALA A 116 -10.63 6.07 16.76
CA ALA A 116 -11.45 5.93 15.56
C ALA A 116 -10.70 6.51 14.35
N PRO A 117 -10.92 5.98 13.13
CA PRO A 117 -10.37 6.58 11.92
C PRO A 117 -10.88 8.03 11.75
N LEU A 118 -9.98 8.96 11.58
CA LEU A 118 -10.26 10.39 11.33
C LEU A 118 -11.25 10.55 10.17
N SER A 119 -12.09 11.58 10.22
CA SER A 119 -12.87 12.02 9.07
C SER A 119 -11.95 12.60 7.99
N LEU A 120 -12.44 12.74 6.75
CA LEU A 120 -11.64 13.36 5.68
C LEU A 120 -11.27 14.81 6.02
N SER A 121 -12.20 15.55 6.64
CA SER A 121 -11.94 16.91 7.10
C SER A 121 -10.88 16.99 8.18
N ASP A 122 -10.85 16.03 9.11
CA ASP A 122 -9.85 16.00 10.18
C ASP A 122 -8.46 15.60 9.65
N VAL A 123 -8.40 14.68 8.67
CA VAL A 123 -7.16 14.38 7.95
C VAL A 123 -6.59 15.65 7.32
N LEU A 124 -7.40 16.42 6.59
CA LEU A 124 -6.97 17.66 5.92
C LEU A 124 -6.58 18.78 6.91
N ARG A 125 -7.12 18.76 8.14
CA ARG A 125 -6.77 19.72 9.20
C ARG A 125 -5.52 19.30 9.99
N SER A 126 -5.14 18.03 9.93
CA SER A 126 -3.97 17.51 10.64
C SER A 126 -2.68 17.87 9.91
N ARG A 127 -1.92 18.83 10.45
CA ARG A 127 -0.63 19.27 9.86
C ARG A 127 0.33 18.09 9.69
N ASN A 128 0.45 17.23 10.69
CA ASN A 128 1.37 16.09 10.65
C ASN A 128 1.01 15.11 9.53
N VAL A 129 -0.29 14.84 9.36
CA VAL A 129 -0.78 13.98 8.27
C VAL A 129 -0.51 14.64 6.92
N MET A 130 -0.80 15.94 6.78
CA MET A 130 -0.58 16.66 5.52
C MET A 130 0.91 16.74 5.14
N TYR A 131 1.81 16.96 6.10
CA TYR A 131 3.25 16.91 5.85
C TYR A 131 3.70 15.51 5.40
N PHE A 132 3.21 14.47 6.04
CA PHE A 132 3.50 13.09 5.62
C PHE A 132 3.01 12.82 4.21
N LEU A 133 1.76 13.18 3.89
CA LEU A 133 1.18 12.98 2.56
C LEU A 133 1.95 13.74 1.47
N ALA A 134 2.33 14.99 1.75
CA ALA A 134 3.12 15.80 0.83
C ALA A 134 4.50 15.18 0.59
N LEU A 135 5.20 14.80 1.65
CA LEU A 135 6.53 14.17 1.55
C LEU A 135 6.44 12.83 0.81
N TRP A 136 5.46 11.99 1.18
CA TRP A 136 5.24 10.70 0.52
C TRP A 136 4.98 10.87 -0.97
N MET A 137 4.14 11.84 -1.37
CA MET A 137 3.84 12.12 -2.77
C MET A 137 5.09 12.61 -3.52
N ILE A 138 5.85 13.54 -2.93
CA ILE A 138 7.09 14.05 -3.53
C ILE A 138 8.07 12.91 -3.77
N ILE A 139 8.30 12.05 -2.76
CA ILE A 139 9.20 10.90 -2.90
C ILE A 139 8.73 9.98 -4.03
N ASN A 140 7.43 9.67 -4.09
CA ASN A 140 6.89 8.82 -5.15
C ASN A 140 7.10 9.40 -6.55
N LEU A 141 6.82 10.68 -6.74
CA LEU A 141 7.00 11.34 -8.03
C LEU A 141 8.48 11.44 -8.42
N VAL A 142 9.34 11.83 -7.49
CA VAL A 142 10.78 11.94 -7.75
C VAL A 142 11.37 10.57 -8.09
N THR A 143 11.09 9.55 -7.32
CA THR A 143 11.62 8.19 -7.58
C THR A 143 11.02 7.55 -8.82
N GLY A 144 9.75 7.84 -9.14
CA GLY A 144 9.08 7.33 -10.33
C GLY A 144 9.58 7.98 -11.62
N TYR A 145 9.73 9.31 -11.64
CA TYR A 145 10.13 10.03 -12.86
C TYR A 145 11.65 10.12 -13.04
N VAL A 146 12.42 10.29 -11.96
CA VAL A 146 13.86 10.50 -12.05
C VAL A 146 14.66 9.20 -11.92
N GLY A 147 14.02 8.12 -11.42
CA GLY A 147 14.69 6.83 -11.25
C GLY A 147 15.79 6.82 -10.18
N LEU A 148 15.74 7.76 -9.24
CA LEU A 148 16.76 7.95 -8.19
C LEU A 148 16.60 7.01 -6.99
N ALA A 149 16.01 5.82 -7.16
CA ALA A 149 15.93 4.88 -6.06
C ALA A 149 17.27 4.13 -5.90
N PRO A 150 18.06 4.39 -4.84
CA PRO A 150 19.37 3.75 -4.67
C PRO A 150 19.23 2.23 -4.61
N GLY A 151 19.99 1.52 -5.44
CA GLY A 151 20.02 0.04 -5.44
C GLY A 151 18.79 -0.64 -6.06
N ILE A 152 17.89 0.11 -6.68
CA ILE A 152 16.75 -0.40 -7.46
C ILE A 152 17.03 -0.07 -8.91
N GLY A 153 17.36 -1.09 -9.71
CA GLY A 153 17.57 -0.93 -11.16
C GLY A 153 16.22 -0.71 -11.86
N GLY A 154 15.87 0.55 -12.13
CA GLY A 154 14.65 0.89 -12.88
C GLY A 154 13.80 1.98 -12.21
N GLN A 155 12.78 2.42 -12.94
CA GLN A 155 11.77 3.36 -12.43
C GLN A 155 10.82 2.66 -11.47
N ILE A 156 10.45 3.35 -10.38
CA ILE A 156 9.41 2.87 -9.46
C ILE A 156 8.05 3.10 -10.09
N ALA A 157 7.18 2.09 -10.06
CA ALA A 157 5.79 2.20 -10.51
C ALA A 157 4.97 3.00 -9.48
N TRP A 158 5.14 4.31 -9.47
CA TRP A 158 4.48 5.23 -8.53
C TRP A 158 2.95 5.18 -8.64
N GLU A 159 2.41 4.89 -9.82
CA GLU A 159 0.98 4.70 -10.09
C GLU A 159 0.43 3.53 -9.26
N ALA A 160 1.18 2.44 -9.19
CA ALA A 160 0.83 1.30 -8.35
C ALA A 160 0.74 1.70 -6.88
N HIS A 161 1.64 2.56 -6.39
CA HIS A 161 1.60 3.08 -5.02
C HIS A 161 0.34 3.91 -4.77
N ILE A 162 -0.07 4.76 -5.73
CA ILE A 162 -1.33 5.53 -5.64
C ILE A 162 -2.54 4.59 -5.56
N GLY A 163 -2.59 3.55 -6.40
CA GLY A 163 -3.68 2.56 -6.36
C GLY A 163 -3.85 1.90 -5.01
N GLY A 164 -2.75 1.39 -4.45
CA GLY A 164 -2.74 0.80 -3.11
C GLY A 164 -3.11 1.81 -2.02
N PHE A 165 -2.56 3.03 -2.09
CA PHE A 165 -2.85 4.11 -1.16
C PHE A 165 -4.35 4.45 -1.12
N LEU A 166 -4.97 4.70 -2.27
CA LEU A 166 -6.40 5.03 -2.36
C LEU A 166 -7.28 3.91 -1.79
N ALA A 167 -6.98 2.65 -2.14
CA ALA A 167 -7.70 1.51 -1.60
C ALA A 167 -7.57 1.40 -0.08
N GLY A 168 -6.37 1.62 0.48
CA GLY A 168 -6.13 1.63 1.92
C GLY A 168 -6.81 2.80 2.63
N PHE A 169 -6.78 3.99 2.03
CA PHE A 169 -7.34 5.20 2.61
C PHE A 169 -8.87 5.15 2.72
N PHE A 170 -9.55 4.75 1.65
CA PHE A 170 -11.00 4.70 1.61
C PHE A 170 -11.58 3.38 2.12
N GLY A 171 -10.87 2.27 1.87
CA GLY A 171 -11.30 0.92 2.24
C GLY A 171 -11.04 0.54 3.69
N LEU A 172 -10.25 1.31 4.46
CA LEU A 172 -9.87 0.97 5.84
C LEU A 172 -11.04 0.50 6.71
N ARG A 173 -12.18 1.20 6.64
CA ARG A 173 -13.35 0.90 7.50
C ARG A 173 -13.95 -0.49 7.27
N LEU A 174 -13.75 -1.10 6.11
CA LEU A 174 -14.21 -2.46 5.82
C LEU A 174 -13.42 -3.52 6.61
N PHE A 175 -12.21 -3.18 7.02
CA PHE A 175 -11.28 -4.08 7.71
C PHE A 175 -11.10 -3.75 9.19
N ASP A 176 -11.41 -2.50 9.63
CA ASP A 176 -11.30 -2.09 11.03
C ASP A 176 -12.48 -2.62 11.86
N ARG A 177 -12.16 -3.34 12.96
CA ARG A 177 -13.17 -3.96 13.82
C ARG A 177 -13.57 -3.13 15.03
N ARG A 178 -12.76 -2.17 15.42
CA ARG A 178 -13.06 -1.45 16.66
C ARG A 178 -14.22 -0.49 16.41
N PRO A 179 -15.33 -0.58 17.18
CA PRO A 179 -16.37 0.45 17.14
C PRO A 179 -15.72 1.81 17.38
N ALA A 180 -16.22 2.84 16.72
CA ALA A 180 -15.93 4.21 17.14
C ALA A 180 -16.24 4.29 18.64
N ALA A 181 -15.31 4.82 19.45
CA ALA A 181 -15.62 5.10 20.84
C ALA A 181 -16.89 5.96 20.89
N PRO A 182 -17.83 5.70 21.84
CA PRO A 182 -18.99 6.57 21.99
C PRO A 182 -18.48 8.01 22.13
N THR A 183 -19.01 8.88 21.31
CA THR A 183 -18.79 10.34 21.47
C THR A 183 -19.37 10.72 22.82
N ALA A 184 -18.51 11.10 23.78
CA ALA A 184 -18.92 11.66 25.06
C ALA A 184 -19.54 13.04 24.82
#